data_e056b844d6d74163c0128b67c79934d2
#
_entry.id   e056b844d6d74163c0128b67c79934d2
#
_cell.length_a   1.000
_cell.length_b   1.000
_cell.length_c   1.000
_cell.angle_alpha   90.00
_cell.angle_beta   90.00
_cell.angle_gamma   90.00
#
_symmetry.space_group_name_H-M   'P 1'
#
loop_
_entity.id
_entity.type
_entity.pdbx_description
1 polymer ?
#
loop_
_entity_poly.entity_id
_entity_poly.type
_entity_poly.pdbx_seq_one_letter_code
_entity_poly.pdbx_strand_id
1 'polypeptide(L)'
;MATDPADPVPSRSLRIAHLTTVDMSLALLLATELEADVAAGHEVFGISAVGPYVPRIEARGVTHVPVASLTRSWDPRRDLEACLELFRTIRGLHLDVLHTHNPKTGAMGRVAGRLAGVPVVVNTCHGLWARPEDRWRKRAFVYVLEALAIRFSHYELFQNAEDLATLRPVLKRGRYRLVGNGIDLNRFGPDPEGRRRVRAELGVADDEILVGTIGRRVREKGMAEFLDVAARLRQRATFGWVGPVDETDPTAGVGHTDAVRFIEERTDMPAVYSALDVFVLASYREGMSRAAMEAAACGVPMVLTDIRGCREIGRDGEHLLLVPPHDGVALEKAVERLLTESGLRERLAAAARTRALAAFDQHRVANASLSTYAAVLAGSRGLGRHRRGDSDLR
;
A
#
# COMPACT_ATOMS: atom_id res chain seq x y z
N MET A 1 25.68 -6.54 6.89
CA MET A 1 24.40 -6.91 6.22
C MET A 1 24.57 -8.33 5.70
N ALA A 2 23.99 -9.31 6.39
CA ALA A 2 24.02 -10.70 5.96
C ALA A 2 23.03 -10.86 4.80
N THR A 3 23.49 -11.34 3.65
CA THR A 3 22.66 -11.83 2.55
C THR A 3 21.86 -13.02 3.08
N ASP A 4 20.53 -12.86 3.14
CA ASP A 4 19.61 -13.95 3.46
C ASP A 4 19.82 -15.07 2.41
N PRO A 5 20.07 -16.33 2.81
CA PRO A 5 20.18 -17.42 1.87
C PRO A 5 18.83 -17.58 1.16
N ALA A 6 18.87 -17.81 -0.15
CA ALA A 6 17.68 -18.01 -0.96
C ALA A 6 16.83 -19.15 -0.36
N ASP A 7 15.72 -18.79 0.29
CA ASP A 7 14.75 -19.76 0.81
C ASP A 7 14.19 -20.60 -0.34
N PRO A 8 14.02 -21.92 -0.18
CA PRO A 8 13.61 -22.80 -1.24
C PRO A 8 12.22 -22.43 -1.75
N VAL A 9 12.13 -22.03 -3.02
CA VAL A 9 10.86 -21.94 -3.75
C VAL A 9 10.23 -23.35 -3.74
N PRO A 10 8.93 -23.50 -3.45
CA PRO A 10 8.29 -24.82 -3.40
C PRO A 10 8.47 -25.55 -4.72
N SER A 11 8.89 -26.80 -4.67
CA SER A 11 9.16 -27.67 -5.83
C SER A 11 7.90 -28.09 -6.62
N ARG A 12 6.71 -27.64 -6.22
CA ARG A 12 5.43 -27.90 -6.88
C ARG A 12 4.66 -26.61 -7.10
N SER A 13 3.83 -26.58 -8.16
CA SER A 13 2.83 -25.53 -8.34
C SER A 13 1.86 -25.49 -7.16
N LEU A 14 1.59 -24.31 -6.63
CA LEU A 14 0.63 -24.05 -5.56
C LEU A 14 -0.60 -23.35 -6.14
N ARG A 15 -1.75 -23.54 -5.48
CA ARG A 15 -2.97 -22.75 -5.71
C ARG A 15 -3.01 -21.63 -4.69
N ILE A 16 -2.72 -20.41 -5.13
CA ILE A 16 -2.59 -19.22 -4.29
C ILE A 16 -3.73 -18.27 -4.59
N ALA A 17 -4.45 -17.81 -3.57
CA ALA A 17 -5.44 -16.77 -3.73
C ALA A 17 -5.05 -15.50 -2.95
N HIS A 18 -5.13 -14.34 -3.61
CA HIS A 18 -5.08 -13.02 -2.97
C HIS A 18 -6.50 -12.47 -2.81
N LEU A 19 -6.86 -12.12 -1.58
CA LEU A 19 -8.19 -11.61 -1.25
C LEU A 19 -8.14 -10.13 -0.91
N THR A 20 -8.89 -9.32 -1.67
CA THR A 20 -9.09 -7.89 -1.43
C THR A 20 -10.57 -7.53 -1.46
N THR A 21 -10.91 -6.32 -1.01
CA THR A 21 -12.31 -5.86 -1.05
C THR A 21 -12.76 -5.51 -2.48
N VAL A 22 -11.86 -4.93 -3.29
CA VAL A 22 -12.16 -4.45 -4.64
C VAL A 22 -11.05 -4.83 -5.62
N ASP A 23 -11.38 -5.01 -6.88
CA ASP A 23 -10.49 -5.38 -7.98
C ASP A 23 -9.33 -4.39 -8.19
N MET A 24 -9.58 -3.08 -7.99
CA MET A 24 -8.54 -2.06 -8.07
C MET A 24 -7.34 -2.37 -7.14
N SER A 25 -7.60 -2.94 -5.95
CA SER A 25 -6.52 -3.31 -5.03
C SER A 25 -5.65 -4.44 -5.59
N LEU A 26 -6.25 -5.46 -6.22
CA LEU A 26 -5.52 -6.51 -6.92
C LEU A 26 -4.69 -5.94 -8.07
N ALA A 27 -5.31 -5.12 -8.91
CA ALA A 27 -4.69 -4.61 -10.13
C ALA A 27 -3.56 -3.60 -9.91
N LEU A 28 -3.67 -2.74 -8.88
CA LEU A 28 -2.75 -1.61 -8.66
C LEU A 28 -1.85 -1.79 -7.44
N LEU A 29 -2.37 -2.36 -6.35
CA LEU A 29 -1.60 -2.53 -5.12
C LEU A 29 -0.79 -3.82 -5.12
N LEU A 30 -1.36 -4.92 -5.63
CA LEU A 30 -0.78 -6.25 -5.55
C LEU A 30 -0.20 -6.76 -6.89
N ALA A 31 -0.18 -5.92 -7.92
CA ALA A 31 0.25 -6.31 -9.28
C ALA A 31 1.55 -7.13 -9.28
N THR A 32 2.58 -6.65 -8.61
CA THR A 32 3.91 -7.30 -8.56
C THR A 32 3.90 -8.60 -7.77
N GLU A 33 3.14 -8.69 -6.67
CA GLU A 33 3.00 -9.94 -5.92
C GLU A 33 2.31 -11.01 -6.77
N LEU A 34 1.21 -10.63 -7.45
CA LEU A 34 0.49 -11.51 -8.36
C LEU A 34 1.38 -11.99 -9.52
N GLU A 35 2.12 -11.08 -10.15
CA GLU A 35 3.05 -11.39 -11.24
C GLU A 35 4.20 -12.29 -10.76
N ALA A 36 4.72 -12.08 -9.55
CA ALA A 36 5.76 -12.93 -8.97
C ALA A 36 5.27 -14.34 -8.67
N ASP A 37 4.04 -14.48 -8.16
CA ASP A 37 3.43 -15.77 -7.89
C ASP A 37 3.19 -16.55 -9.21
N VAL A 38 2.71 -15.89 -10.27
CA VAL A 38 2.54 -16.48 -11.60
C VAL A 38 3.89 -16.87 -12.21
N ALA A 39 4.90 -15.99 -12.12
CA ALA A 39 6.24 -16.25 -12.63
C ALA A 39 6.95 -17.39 -11.89
N ALA A 40 6.60 -17.62 -10.62
CA ALA A 40 7.05 -18.78 -9.84
C ALA A 40 6.34 -20.11 -10.24
N GLY A 41 5.45 -20.08 -11.22
CA GLY A 41 4.74 -21.26 -11.74
C GLY A 41 3.54 -21.68 -10.90
N HIS A 42 2.95 -20.77 -10.13
CA HIS A 42 1.77 -21.04 -9.30
C HIS A 42 0.47 -20.76 -10.08
N GLU A 43 -0.61 -21.42 -9.69
CA GLU A 43 -1.97 -21.11 -10.13
C GLU A 43 -2.53 -20.01 -9.21
N VAL A 44 -2.73 -18.81 -9.76
CA VAL A 44 -3.02 -17.62 -8.96
C VAL A 44 -4.45 -17.13 -9.15
N PHE A 45 -5.14 -16.89 -8.06
CA PHE A 45 -6.50 -16.38 -8.01
C PHE A 45 -6.56 -15.00 -7.36
N GLY A 46 -7.32 -14.08 -7.95
CA GLY A 46 -7.64 -12.80 -7.37
C GLY A 46 -9.09 -12.76 -6.91
N ILE A 47 -9.35 -12.78 -5.60
CA ILE A 47 -10.72 -12.75 -5.05
C ILE A 47 -11.08 -11.32 -4.67
N SER A 48 -12.15 -10.76 -5.25
CA SER A 48 -12.63 -9.41 -4.91
C SER A 48 -14.07 -9.17 -5.42
N ALA A 49 -14.66 -8.03 -5.09
CA ALA A 49 -15.81 -7.51 -5.84
C ALA A 49 -15.42 -7.24 -7.30
N VAL A 50 -16.38 -7.38 -8.21
CA VAL A 50 -16.19 -7.09 -9.65
C VAL A 50 -16.08 -5.59 -9.87
N GLY A 51 -15.16 -5.18 -10.74
CA GLY A 51 -14.99 -3.79 -11.14
C GLY A 51 -14.23 -3.67 -12.48
N PRO A 52 -13.90 -2.46 -12.91
CA PRO A 52 -13.32 -2.17 -14.22
C PRO A 52 -11.87 -2.65 -14.39
N TYR A 53 -11.21 -3.07 -13.30
CA TYR A 53 -9.82 -3.50 -13.32
C TYR A 53 -9.64 -5.01 -13.55
N VAL A 54 -10.72 -5.81 -13.59
CA VAL A 54 -10.66 -7.26 -13.83
C VAL A 54 -9.84 -7.62 -15.07
N PRO A 55 -10.02 -6.99 -16.25
CA PRO A 55 -9.21 -7.32 -17.43
C PRO A 55 -7.70 -7.12 -17.21
N ARG A 56 -7.30 -6.15 -16.38
CA ARG A 56 -5.88 -5.93 -16.05
C ARG A 56 -5.30 -7.01 -15.14
N ILE A 57 -6.14 -7.63 -14.32
CA ILE A 57 -5.76 -8.74 -13.43
C ILE A 57 -5.57 -10.00 -14.28
N GLU A 58 -6.53 -10.30 -15.15
CA GLU A 58 -6.50 -11.50 -16.01
C GLU A 58 -5.38 -11.44 -17.04
N ALA A 59 -5.04 -10.26 -17.57
CA ALA A 59 -3.91 -10.07 -18.46
C ALA A 59 -2.54 -10.45 -17.83
N ARG A 60 -2.46 -10.61 -16.50
CA ARG A 60 -1.28 -11.07 -15.78
C ARG A 60 -1.25 -12.59 -15.56
N GLY A 61 -2.20 -13.33 -16.10
CA GLY A 61 -2.33 -14.79 -15.89
C GLY A 61 -3.00 -15.16 -14.57
N VAL A 62 -3.70 -14.22 -13.93
CA VAL A 62 -4.44 -14.41 -12.67
C VAL A 62 -5.91 -14.68 -12.97
N THR A 63 -6.49 -15.71 -12.40
CA THR A 63 -7.92 -15.98 -12.51
C THR A 63 -8.71 -15.11 -11.52
N HIS A 64 -9.53 -14.18 -12.02
CA HIS A 64 -10.39 -13.39 -11.14
C HIS A 64 -11.60 -14.22 -10.67
N VAL A 65 -11.83 -14.23 -9.36
CA VAL A 65 -12.94 -14.92 -8.70
C VAL A 65 -13.85 -13.89 -8.04
N PRO A 66 -15.03 -13.62 -8.58
CA PRO A 66 -15.93 -12.61 -8.06
C PRO A 66 -16.59 -13.03 -6.75
N VAL A 67 -16.69 -12.08 -5.80
CA VAL A 67 -17.52 -12.18 -4.59
C VAL A 67 -18.41 -10.95 -4.54
N ALA A 68 -19.67 -11.13 -4.94
CA ALA A 68 -20.59 -10.03 -5.20
C ALA A 68 -21.03 -9.26 -3.93
N SER A 69 -21.03 -9.92 -2.78
CA SER A 69 -21.41 -9.34 -1.50
C SER A 69 -20.33 -8.47 -0.85
N LEU A 70 -19.08 -8.48 -1.38
CA LEU A 70 -18.01 -7.64 -0.85
C LEU A 70 -18.25 -6.16 -1.12
N THR A 71 -18.19 -5.35 -0.07
CA THR A 71 -18.34 -3.88 -0.13
C THR A 71 -17.32 -3.19 0.77
N ARG A 72 -17.00 -1.92 0.47
CA ARG A 72 -16.13 -1.10 1.34
C ARG A 72 -16.85 -0.65 2.63
N SER A 73 -18.16 -0.44 2.57
CA SER A 73 -18.98 -0.03 3.72
C SER A 73 -19.14 -1.17 4.73
N TRP A 74 -19.26 -0.81 6.00
CA TRP A 74 -19.61 -1.76 7.07
C TRP A 74 -21.11 -1.88 7.16
N ASP A 75 -21.64 -3.06 6.86
CA ASP A 75 -23.07 -3.42 6.96
C ASP A 75 -23.14 -4.85 7.52
N PRO A 76 -23.62 -5.05 8.76
CA PRO A 76 -23.60 -6.37 9.41
C PRO A 76 -24.31 -7.48 8.63
N ARG A 77 -25.38 -7.14 7.89
CA ARG A 77 -26.13 -8.14 7.10
C ARG A 77 -25.36 -8.56 5.86
N ARG A 78 -24.90 -7.56 5.08
CA ARG A 78 -24.05 -7.82 3.88
C ARG A 78 -22.71 -8.45 4.26
N ASP A 79 -22.17 -8.09 5.41
CA ASP A 79 -20.92 -8.64 5.90
C ASP A 79 -21.05 -10.13 6.27
N LEU A 80 -22.19 -10.53 6.82
CA LEU A 80 -22.49 -11.95 7.07
C LEU A 80 -22.66 -12.72 5.74
N GLU A 81 -23.38 -12.15 4.77
CA GLU A 81 -23.50 -12.72 3.42
C GLU A 81 -22.14 -12.88 2.77
N ALA A 82 -21.29 -11.85 2.85
CA ALA A 82 -19.93 -11.88 2.33
C ALA A 82 -19.07 -12.96 3.01
N CYS A 83 -19.18 -13.14 4.33
CA CYS A 83 -18.48 -14.22 5.03
C CYS A 83 -18.88 -15.61 4.53
N LEU A 84 -20.17 -15.84 4.32
CA LEU A 84 -20.69 -17.12 3.82
C LEU A 84 -20.30 -17.37 2.36
N GLU A 85 -20.39 -16.34 1.51
CA GLU A 85 -19.97 -16.42 0.10
C GLU A 85 -18.46 -16.68 0.03
N LEU A 86 -17.63 -15.94 0.76
CA LEU A 86 -16.18 -16.17 0.85
C LEU A 86 -15.84 -17.60 1.29
N PHE A 87 -16.50 -18.09 2.35
CA PHE A 87 -16.25 -19.45 2.82
C PHE A 87 -16.54 -20.49 1.75
N ARG A 88 -17.67 -20.38 1.02
CA ARG A 88 -18.03 -21.32 -0.07
C ARG A 88 -17.05 -21.21 -1.23
N THR A 89 -16.70 -20.00 -1.64
CA THR A 89 -15.74 -19.73 -2.72
C THR A 89 -14.36 -20.31 -2.38
N ILE A 90 -13.81 -19.96 -1.22
CA ILE A 90 -12.49 -20.45 -0.78
C ILE A 90 -12.46 -21.97 -0.68
N ARG A 91 -13.53 -22.59 -0.14
CA ARG A 91 -13.63 -24.04 -0.03
C ARG A 91 -13.66 -24.73 -1.42
N GLY A 92 -14.37 -24.13 -2.39
CA GLY A 92 -14.46 -24.66 -3.77
C GLY A 92 -13.15 -24.54 -4.56
N LEU A 93 -12.29 -23.60 -4.21
CA LEU A 93 -11.03 -23.35 -4.90
C LEU A 93 -9.90 -24.33 -4.50
N HIS A 94 -10.03 -25.11 -3.43
CA HIS A 94 -8.99 -26.04 -2.96
C HIS A 94 -7.60 -25.41 -2.86
N LEU A 95 -7.50 -24.26 -2.23
CA LEU A 95 -6.29 -23.47 -2.14
C LEU A 95 -5.22 -24.10 -1.26
N ASP A 96 -3.94 -23.97 -1.64
CA ASP A 96 -2.78 -24.21 -0.77
C ASP A 96 -2.50 -22.99 0.12
N VAL A 97 -2.68 -21.79 -0.44
CA VAL A 97 -2.40 -20.52 0.22
C VAL A 97 -3.57 -19.54 0.02
N LEU A 98 -3.98 -18.90 1.10
CA LEU A 98 -4.84 -17.71 1.06
C LEU A 98 -4.08 -16.55 1.67
N HIS A 99 -3.79 -15.53 0.86
CA HIS A 99 -3.20 -14.28 1.30
C HIS A 99 -4.26 -13.18 1.34
N THR A 100 -4.53 -12.67 2.53
CA THR A 100 -5.57 -11.68 2.76
C THR A 100 -4.99 -10.28 2.89
N HIS A 101 -5.74 -9.29 2.39
CA HIS A 101 -5.34 -7.89 2.38
C HIS A 101 -6.54 -7.03 2.79
N ASN A 102 -6.30 -5.74 3.11
CA ASN A 102 -7.30 -4.78 3.57
C ASN A 102 -7.92 -5.13 4.94
N PRO A 103 -8.39 -4.15 5.73
CA PRO A 103 -8.86 -4.43 7.09
C PRO A 103 -10.07 -5.37 7.14
N LYS A 104 -11.08 -5.13 6.28
CA LYS A 104 -12.33 -5.89 6.28
C LYS A 104 -12.14 -7.31 5.76
N THR A 105 -11.65 -7.44 4.53
CA THR A 105 -11.39 -8.74 3.89
C THR A 105 -10.25 -9.49 4.57
N GLY A 106 -9.31 -8.78 5.20
CA GLY A 106 -8.28 -9.36 6.04
C GLY A 106 -8.86 -10.13 7.22
N ALA A 107 -9.81 -9.53 7.96
CA ALA A 107 -10.47 -10.20 9.08
C ALA A 107 -11.35 -11.36 8.61
N MET A 108 -12.25 -11.12 7.63
CA MET A 108 -13.19 -12.11 7.11
C MET A 108 -12.47 -13.29 6.46
N GLY A 109 -11.48 -13.01 5.61
CA GLY A 109 -10.73 -14.01 4.86
C GLY A 109 -9.88 -14.91 5.75
N ARG A 110 -9.24 -14.39 6.81
CA ARG A 110 -8.49 -15.21 7.78
C ARG A 110 -9.41 -16.25 8.43
N VAL A 111 -10.60 -15.83 8.87
CA VAL A 111 -11.60 -16.75 9.47
C VAL A 111 -12.11 -17.74 8.43
N ALA A 112 -12.59 -17.27 7.27
CA ALA A 112 -13.13 -18.12 6.21
C ALA A 112 -12.09 -19.13 5.70
N GLY A 113 -10.85 -18.71 5.47
CA GLY A 113 -9.76 -19.56 5.01
C GLY A 113 -9.42 -20.69 6.00
N ARG A 114 -9.37 -20.37 7.29
CA ARG A 114 -9.14 -21.40 8.33
C ARG A 114 -10.29 -22.40 8.45
N LEU A 115 -11.53 -21.93 8.39
CA LEU A 115 -12.72 -22.78 8.44
C LEU A 115 -12.85 -23.63 7.16
N ALA A 116 -12.45 -23.11 6.00
CA ALA A 116 -12.39 -23.84 4.74
C ALA A 116 -11.26 -24.88 4.68
N GLY A 117 -10.35 -24.89 5.66
CA GLY A 117 -9.25 -25.85 5.74
C GLY A 117 -8.03 -25.48 4.89
N VAL A 118 -7.87 -24.20 4.51
CA VAL A 118 -6.68 -23.76 3.74
C VAL A 118 -5.40 -23.99 4.55
N PRO A 119 -4.41 -24.73 3.99
CA PRO A 119 -3.18 -25.08 4.70
C PRO A 119 -2.37 -23.88 5.18
N VAL A 120 -2.31 -22.82 4.36
CA VAL A 120 -1.58 -21.58 4.68
C VAL A 120 -2.51 -20.38 4.55
N VAL A 121 -2.69 -19.66 5.64
CA VAL A 121 -3.40 -18.36 5.66
C VAL A 121 -2.42 -17.31 6.14
N VAL A 122 -2.09 -16.37 5.25
CA VAL A 122 -1.22 -15.21 5.48
C VAL A 122 -2.05 -13.94 5.40
N ASN A 123 -1.68 -12.92 6.14
CA ASN A 123 -2.30 -11.60 6.02
C ASN A 123 -1.24 -10.53 5.93
N THR A 124 -1.42 -9.56 5.02
CA THR A 124 -0.62 -8.33 4.98
C THR A 124 -1.42 -7.16 5.51
N CYS A 125 -0.91 -6.56 6.60
CA CYS A 125 -1.44 -5.31 7.14
C CYS A 125 -0.91 -4.13 6.31
N HIS A 126 -1.80 -3.54 5.49
CA HIS A 126 -1.50 -2.35 4.67
C HIS A 126 -1.77 -1.03 5.42
N GLY A 127 -1.76 -1.05 6.73
CA GLY A 127 -2.07 0.04 7.63
C GLY A 127 -3.32 -0.25 8.45
N LEU A 128 -3.19 -0.17 9.78
CA LEU A 128 -4.32 -0.36 10.69
C LEU A 128 -5.41 0.69 10.44
N TRP A 129 -6.65 0.23 10.45
CA TRP A 129 -7.80 1.13 10.27
C TRP A 129 -7.97 2.14 11.41
N ALA A 130 -7.50 1.83 12.62
CA ALA A 130 -7.47 2.75 13.74
C ALA A 130 -6.22 3.64 13.71
N ARG A 131 -6.42 4.96 13.93
CA ARG A 131 -5.35 5.94 14.10
C ARG A 131 -5.13 6.24 15.58
N PRO A 132 -3.95 6.72 16.01
CA PRO A 132 -3.70 7.13 17.38
C PRO A 132 -4.69 8.18 17.89
N GLU A 133 -5.14 9.09 17.01
CA GLU A 133 -6.06 10.20 17.30
C GLU A 133 -7.53 9.77 17.35
N ASP A 134 -7.86 8.57 16.87
CA ASP A 134 -9.23 8.08 16.89
C ASP A 134 -9.72 7.87 18.34
N ARG A 135 -11.04 8.02 18.54
CA ARG A 135 -11.68 7.76 19.85
C ARG A 135 -11.29 6.37 20.36
N TRP A 136 -11.04 6.24 21.65
CA TRP A 136 -10.59 4.99 22.28
C TRP A 136 -11.49 3.78 21.95
N ARG A 137 -12.82 3.97 21.84
CA ARG A 137 -13.77 2.92 21.47
C ARG A 137 -13.50 2.35 20.07
N LYS A 138 -13.25 3.20 19.08
CA LYS A 138 -12.87 2.77 17.72
C LYS A 138 -11.55 2.02 17.75
N ARG A 139 -10.56 2.56 18.45
CA ARG A 139 -9.25 1.90 18.60
C ARG A 139 -9.38 0.53 19.24
N ALA A 140 -10.11 0.44 20.37
CA ALA A 140 -10.34 -0.82 21.08
C ALA A 140 -11.06 -1.85 20.16
N PHE A 141 -12.09 -1.42 19.44
CA PHE A 141 -12.81 -2.28 18.49
C PHE A 141 -11.87 -2.85 17.41
N VAL A 142 -11.09 -1.98 16.76
CA VAL A 142 -10.16 -2.41 15.70
C VAL A 142 -9.09 -3.34 16.25
N TYR A 143 -8.50 -3.04 17.40
CA TYR A 143 -7.45 -3.87 17.98
C TYR A 143 -7.96 -5.22 18.45
N VAL A 144 -9.17 -5.28 19.02
CA VAL A 144 -9.81 -6.55 19.38
C VAL A 144 -10.14 -7.37 18.13
N LEU A 145 -10.68 -6.74 17.10
CA LEU A 145 -10.97 -7.41 15.83
C LEU A 145 -9.71 -8.01 15.22
N GLU A 146 -8.61 -7.24 15.14
CA GLU A 146 -7.33 -7.74 14.63
C GLU A 146 -6.75 -8.85 15.52
N ALA A 147 -6.77 -8.69 16.86
CA ALA A 147 -6.30 -9.70 17.79
C ALA A 147 -7.07 -11.03 17.65
N LEU A 148 -8.38 -10.97 17.40
CA LEU A 148 -9.18 -12.16 17.13
C LEU A 148 -8.84 -12.76 15.76
N ALA A 149 -8.75 -11.93 14.72
CA ALA A 149 -8.45 -12.39 13.36
C ALA A 149 -7.05 -13.03 13.24
N ILE A 150 -6.03 -12.50 13.95
CA ILE A 150 -4.67 -13.07 14.03
C ILE A 150 -4.67 -14.54 14.54
N ARG A 151 -5.67 -14.95 15.33
CA ARG A 151 -5.80 -16.35 15.76
C ARG A 151 -6.04 -17.31 14.60
N PHE A 152 -6.58 -16.80 13.49
CA PHE A 152 -6.93 -17.57 12.30
C PHE A 152 -5.88 -17.49 11.19
N SER A 153 -4.83 -16.66 11.31
CA SER A 153 -3.70 -16.67 10.39
C SER A 153 -2.57 -17.59 10.86
N HIS A 154 -1.75 -18.00 9.90
CA HIS A 154 -0.50 -18.70 10.16
C HIS A 154 0.67 -17.73 10.24
N TYR A 155 0.60 -16.61 9.53
CA TYR A 155 1.66 -15.61 9.48
C TYR A 155 1.07 -14.22 9.19
N GLU A 156 1.69 -13.18 9.75
CA GLU A 156 1.31 -11.78 9.55
C GLU A 156 2.47 -11.00 8.95
N LEU A 157 2.22 -10.28 7.86
CA LEU A 157 3.14 -9.37 7.21
C LEU A 157 2.72 -7.93 7.49
N PHE A 158 3.68 -7.05 7.74
CA PHE A 158 3.41 -5.65 8.07
C PHE A 158 4.15 -4.72 7.12
N GLN A 159 3.47 -3.68 6.66
CA GLN A 159 4.09 -2.65 5.82
C GLN A 159 4.83 -1.58 6.64
N ASN A 160 4.46 -1.36 7.89
CA ASN A 160 5.11 -0.36 8.73
C ASN A 160 5.41 -0.91 10.14
N ALA A 161 6.45 -0.35 10.76
CA ALA A 161 6.96 -0.77 12.06
C ALA A 161 6.01 -0.43 13.21
N GLU A 162 5.25 0.65 13.11
CA GLU A 162 4.35 1.10 14.16
C GLU A 162 3.11 0.21 14.29
N ASP A 163 2.54 -0.27 13.18
CA ASP A 163 1.44 -1.22 13.19
C ASP A 163 1.91 -2.57 13.75
N LEU A 164 3.11 -3.02 13.37
CA LEU A 164 3.74 -4.19 13.94
C LEU A 164 3.92 -4.03 15.46
N ALA A 165 4.48 -2.92 15.92
CA ALA A 165 4.66 -2.64 17.34
C ALA A 165 3.33 -2.63 18.10
N THR A 166 2.29 -2.04 17.52
CA THR A 166 0.94 -1.97 18.08
C THR A 166 0.33 -3.36 18.28
N LEU A 167 0.47 -4.26 17.31
CA LEU A 167 -0.11 -5.60 17.37
C LEU A 167 0.84 -6.66 17.98
N ARG A 168 2.10 -6.33 18.23
CA ARG A 168 3.10 -7.25 18.76
C ARG A 168 2.66 -8.05 20.00
N PRO A 169 1.92 -7.47 20.98
CA PRO A 169 1.47 -8.22 22.15
C PRO A 169 0.55 -9.40 21.85
N VAL A 170 -0.15 -9.40 20.70
CA VAL A 170 -1.09 -10.45 20.29
C VAL A 170 -0.55 -11.37 19.20
N LEU A 171 0.63 -11.05 18.63
CA LEU A 171 1.29 -11.84 17.60
C LEU A 171 1.99 -13.07 18.20
N LYS A 172 1.96 -14.17 17.45
CA LYS A 172 2.72 -15.38 17.79
C LYS A 172 4.20 -15.17 17.45
N ARG A 173 5.10 -15.44 18.40
CA ARG A 173 6.55 -15.32 18.20
C ARG A 173 7.01 -16.12 16.96
N GLY A 174 7.79 -15.48 16.08
CA GLY A 174 8.28 -16.09 14.85
C GLY A 174 7.22 -16.28 13.74
N ARG A 175 6.02 -15.68 13.90
CA ARG A 175 4.92 -15.77 12.93
C ARG A 175 4.53 -14.40 12.37
N TYR A 176 5.46 -13.49 12.30
CA TYR A 176 5.28 -12.16 11.72
C TYR A 176 6.60 -11.60 11.17
N ARG A 177 6.50 -10.71 10.21
CA ARG A 177 7.64 -10.02 9.60
C ARG A 177 7.25 -8.60 9.18
N LEU A 178 8.17 -7.65 9.31
CA LEU A 178 8.09 -6.34 8.67
C LEU A 178 8.64 -6.50 7.24
N VAL A 179 7.78 -6.30 6.27
CA VAL A 179 8.14 -6.44 4.83
C VAL A 179 8.26 -5.09 4.14
N GLY A 180 7.65 -4.04 4.71
CA GLY A 180 7.55 -2.74 4.06
C GLY A 180 6.58 -2.74 2.89
N ASN A 181 6.81 -1.84 1.96
CA ASN A 181 6.13 -1.76 0.68
C ASN A 181 7.15 -1.43 -0.41
N GLY A 182 6.78 -1.59 -1.67
CA GLY A 182 7.69 -1.38 -2.78
C GLY A 182 7.02 -0.79 -4.01
N ILE A 183 7.87 -0.31 -4.91
CA ILE A 183 7.52 0.22 -6.23
C ILE A 183 8.44 -0.39 -7.28
N ASP A 184 8.07 -0.24 -8.54
CA ASP A 184 8.91 -0.64 -9.67
C ASP A 184 10.06 0.38 -9.87
N LEU A 185 11.22 0.06 -9.31
CA LEU A 185 12.42 0.91 -9.43
C LEU A 185 13.02 0.96 -10.84
N ASN A 186 12.65 0.03 -11.74
CA ASN A 186 13.03 0.11 -13.14
C ASN A 186 12.15 1.12 -13.90
N ARG A 187 10.91 1.29 -13.47
CA ARG A 187 9.98 2.25 -14.03
C ARG A 187 10.15 3.65 -13.45
N PHE A 188 10.30 3.75 -12.12
CA PHE A 188 10.36 5.04 -11.42
C PHE A 188 11.81 5.50 -11.24
N GLY A 189 12.16 6.57 -11.93
CA GLY A 189 13.43 7.26 -11.88
C GLY A 189 13.31 8.64 -12.51
N PRO A 190 14.38 9.47 -12.48
CA PRO A 190 14.39 10.75 -13.15
C PRO A 190 14.16 10.60 -14.65
N ASP A 191 13.22 11.38 -15.18
CA ASP A 191 12.87 11.43 -16.61
C ASP A 191 12.95 12.90 -17.11
N PRO A 192 14.14 13.37 -17.54
CA PRO A 192 14.32 14.76 -18.00
C PRO A 192 13.52 15.12 -19.25
N GLU A 193 13.25 14.16 -20.14
CA GLU A 193 12.45 14.38 -21.34
C GLU A 193 10.97 14.49 -20.97
N GLY A 194 10.49 13.57 -20.14
CA GLY A 194 9.16 13.62 -19.58
C GLY A 194 8.91 14.89 -18.78
N ARG A 195 9.89 15.36 -17.99
CA ARG A 195 9.83 16.65 -17.29
C ARG A 195 9.52 17.80 -18.27
N ARG A 196 10.30 17.94 -19.33
CA ARG A 196 10.07 19.03 -20.32
C ARG A 196 8.71 18.93 -20.96
N ARG A 197 8.29 17.71 -21.37
CA ARG A 197 6.99 17.47 -22.00
C ARG A 197 5.84 17.85 -21.07
N VAL A 198 5.82 17.30 -19.85
CA VAL A 198 4.73 17.54 -18.88
C VAL A 198 4.66 19.01 -18.47
N ARG A 199 5.80 19.67 -18.26
CA ARG A 199 5.83 21.12 -17.94
C ARG A 199 5.28 21.96 -19.08
N ALA A 200 5.65 21.64 -20.33
CA ALA A 200 5.09 22.32 -21.51
C ALA A 200 3.58 22.13 -21.65
N GLU A 201 3.07 20.90 -21.44
CA GLU A 201 1.63 20.60 -21.42
C GLU A 201 0.90 21.40 -20.33
N LEU A 202 1.52 21.59 -19.19
CA LEU A 202 0.97 22.36 -18.07
C LEU A 202 1.20 23.88 -18.22
N GLY A 203 1.94 24.34 -19.22
CA GLY A 203 2.31 25.74 -19.36
C GLY A 203 3.14 26.26 -18.19
N VAL A 204 4.06 25.45 -17.65
CA VAL A 204 4.99 25.81 -16.57
C VAL A 204 6.36 26.05 -17.17
N ALA A 205 6.93 27.22 -16.96
CA ALA A 205 8.25 27.59 -17.49
C ALA A 205 9.37 26.82 -16.76
N ASP A 206 10.55 26.69 -17.37
CA ASP A 206 11.66 25.88 -16.81
C ASP A 206 12.20 26.44 -15.49
N ASP A 207 12.15 27.75 -15.29
CA ASP A 207 12.58 28.47 -14.08
C ASP A 207 11.46 28.59 -13.02
N GLU A 208 10.24 28.24 -13.35
CA GLU A 208 9.10 28.27 -12.44
C GLU A 208 9.09 27.02 -11.54
N ILE A 209 8.78 27.18 -10.26
CA ILE A 209 8.68 26.04 -9.34
C ILE A 209 7.29 25.40 -9.44
N LEU A 210 7.24 24.09 -9.68
CA LEU A 210 6.02 23.30 -9.69
C LEU A 210 5.93 22.44 -8.42
N VAL A 211 4.95 22.75 -7.58
CA VAL A 211 4.60 21.98 -6.38
C VAL A 211 3.42 21.07 -6.72
N GLY A 212 3.55 19.78 -6.46
CA GLY A 212 2.49 18.83 -6.82
C GLY A 212 2.15 17.83 -5.74
N THR A 213 0.93 17.32 -5.81
CA THR A 213 0.46 16.16 -5.06
C THR A 213 -0.18 15.15 -6.01
N ILE A 214 -0.11 13.86 -5.65
CA ILE A 214 -0.60 12.76 -6.47
C ILE A 214 -1.46 11.82 -5.63
N GLY A 215 -2.67 11.59 -6.09
CA GLY A 215 -3.61 10.70 -5.42
C GLY A 215 -5.07 11.09 -5.66
N ARG A 216 -5.99 10.24 -5.19
CA ARG A 216 -7.43 10.51 -5.29
C ARG A 216 -7.79 11.85 -4.64
N ARG A 217 -8.70 12.59 -5.26
CA ARG A 217 -9.17 13.89 -4.74
C ARG A 217 -10.21 13.66 -3.66
N VAL A 218 -9.75 13.38 -2.44
CA VAL A 218 -10.58 13.11 -1.27
C VAL A 218 -10.02 13.82 -0.04
N ARG A 219 -10.88 14.11 0.93
CA ARG A 219 -10.49 14.80 2.17
C ARG A 219 -9.34 14.11 2.92
N GLU A 220 -9.33 12.77 2.92
CA GLU A 220 -8.29 11.98 3.62
C GLU A 220 -6.87 12.25 3.10
N LYS A 221 -6.76 12.77 1.86
CA LYS A 221 -5.47 13.15 1.25
C LYS A 221 -5.01 14.56 1.62
N GLY A 222 -5.68 15.23 2.56
CA GLY A 222 -5.32 16.58 3.01
C GLY A 222 -5.60 17.66 1.98
N MET A 223 -6.71 17.48 1.23
CA MET A 223 -7.06 18.42 0.16
C MET A 223 -7.22 19.85 0.68
N ALA A 224 -7.84 20.03 1.84
CA ALA A 224 -8.08 21.35 2.37
C ALA A 224 -6.76 22.12 2.66
N GLU A 225 -5.81 21.44 3.29
CA GLU A 225 -4.50 22.03 3.63
C GLU A 225 -3.69 22.33 2.36
N PHE A 226 -3.69 21.42 1.38
CA PHE A 226 -2.99 21.62 0.12
C PHE A 226 -3.55 22.82 -0.65
N LEU A 227 -4.88 22.95 -0.75
CA LEU A 227 -5.54 24.04 -1.44
C LEU A 227 -5.31 25.39 -0.76
N ASP A 228 -5.32 25.42 0.57
CA ASP A 228 -5.03 26.63 1.35
C ASP A 228 -3.59 27.11 1.15
N VAL A 229 -2.62 26.18 1.21
CA VAL A 229 -1.21 26.49 0.93
C VAL A 229 -1.02 26.96 -0.52
N ALA A 230 -1.65 26.32 -1.49
CA ALA A 230 -1.60 26.72 -2.88
C ALA A 230 -2.14 28.15 -3.09
N ALA A 231 -3.27 28.48 -2.45
CA ALA A 231 -3.85 29.82 -2.54
C ALA A 231 -2.92 30.91 -1.98
N ARG A 232 -2.22 30.62 -0.88
CA ARG A 232 -1.28 31.56 -0.23
C ARG A 232 0.03 31.73 -1.01
N LEU A 233 0.54 30.64 -1.61
CA LEU A 233 1.84 30.63 -2.28
C LEU A 233 1.77 30.75 -3.81
N ARG A 234 0.58 30.99 -4.41
CA ARG A 234 0.36 31.04 -5.87
C ARG A 234 1.20 32.07 -6.64
N GLN A 235 1.72 33.09 -5.95
CA GLN A 235 2.60 34.09 -6.56
C GLN A 235 4.06 33.64 -6.60
N ARG A 236 4.40 32.51 -5.95
CA ARG A 236 5.76 32.00 -5.80
C ARG A 236 6.00 30.66 -6.46
N ALA A 237 4.93 29.91 -6.74
CA ALA A 237 4.99 28.60 -7.38
C ALA A 237 3.65 28.26 -8.05
N THR A 238 3.70 27.42 -9.07
CA THR A 238 2.53 26.74 -9.63
C THR A 238 2.22 25.48 -8.82
N PHE A 239 0.91 25.24 -8.59
CA PHE A 239 0.45 24.07 -7.84
C PHE A 239 -0.36 23.13 -8.75
N GLY A 240 -0.14 21.81 -8.61
CA GLY A 240 -0.83 20.78 -9.37
C GLY A 240 -1.32 19.63 -8.49
N TRP A 241 -2.49 19.08 -8.83
CA TRP A 241 -3.02 17.86 -8.23
C TRP A 241 -3.31 16.84 -9.33
N VAL A 242 -2.63 15.70 -9.31
CA VAL A 242 -2.80 14.62 -10.30
C VAL A 242 -3.57 13.46 -9.67
N GLY A 243 -4.67 13.08 -10.28
CA GLY A 243 -5.45 11.92 -9.87
C GLY A 243 -6.95 12.12 -10.01
N PRO A 244 -7.71 11.02 -9.98
CA PRO A 244 -9.15 11.04 -10.21
C PRO A 244 -9.92 11.60 -9.02
N VAL A 245 -11.12 12.12 -9.31
CA VAL A 245 -12.17 12.29 -8.30
C VAL A 245 -12.70 10.92 -7.92
N ASP A 246 -12.77 10.62 -6.63
CA ASP A 246 -13.44 9.39 -6.15
C ASP A 246 -14.92 9.70 -5.87
N GLU A 247 -15.77 9.51 -6.86
CA GLU A 247 -17.22 9.80 -6.76
C GLU A 247 -17.92 8.95 -5.68
N THR A 248 -17.27 7.87 -5.21
CA THR A 248 -17.79 7.04 -4.12
C THR A 248 -17.48 7.59 -2.73
N ASP A 249 -16.59 8.58 -2.64
CA ASP A 249 -16.27 9.26 -1.38
C ASP A 249 -17.13 10.53 -1.26
N PRO A 250 -17.97 10.64 -0.22
CA PRO A 250 -18.82 11.82 -0.02
C PRO A 250 -18.04 13.12 0.20
N THR A 251 -16.73 13.04 0.38
CA THR A 251 -15.82 14.18 0.52
C THR A 251 -15.08 14.52 -0.77
N ALA A 252 -15.34 13.78 -1.87
CA ALA A 252 -14.73 14.04 -3.16
C ALA A 252 -15.22 15.38 -3.76
N GLY A 253 -14.36 16.04 -4.52
CA GLY A 253 -14.72 17.28 -5.24
C GLY A 253 -14.85 18.52 -4.36
N VAL A 254 -14.44 18.49 -3.10
CA VAL A 254 -14.42 19.66 -2.23
C VAL A 254 -13.26 20.58 -2.62
N GLY A 255 -13.59 21.71 -3.23
CA GLY A 255 -12.69 22.82 -3.50
C GLY A 255 -12.22 22.91 -4.96
N HIS A 256 -12.95 23.67 -5.76
CA HIS A 256 -12.40 24.26 -6.98
C HIS A 256 -11.69 25.57 -6.60
N THR A 257 -10.45 25.71 -7.05
CA THR A 257 -9.68 26.96 -6.90
C THR A 257 -8.81 27.17 -8.12
N ASP A 258 -8.68 28.41 -8.56
CA ASP A 258 -7.76 28.80 -9.62
C ASP A 258 -6.28 28.67 -9.22
N ALA A 259 -6.02 28.41 -7.92
CA ALA A 259 -4.67 28.28 -7.40
C ALA A 259 -4.05 26.89 -7.68
N VAL A 260 -4.85 25.89 -8.07
CA VAL A 260 -4.37 24.52 -8.32
C VAL A 260 -4.84 24.03 -9.67
N ARG A 261 -3.91 23.51 -10.47
CA ARG A 261 -4.20 22.80 -11.73
C ARG A 261 -4.58 21.36 -11.43
N PHE A 262 -5.83 21.01 -11.65
CA PHE A 262 -6.31 19.65 -11.49
C PHE A 262 -6.07 18.87 -12.77
N ILE A 263 -5.37 17.75 -12.65
CA ILE A 263 -4.97 16.88 -13.75
C ILE A 263 -5.59 15.51 -13.49
N GLU A 264 -6.24 14.94 -14.50
CA GLU A 264 -6.82 13.60 -14.39
C GLU A 264 -5.74 12.52 -14.24
N GLU A 265 -6.17 11.26 -14.05
CA GLU A 265 -5.27 10.12 -13.94
C GLU A 265 -4.38 10.02 -15.19
N ARG A 266 -3.08 9.84 -14.97
CA ARG A 266 -2.06 9.67 -16.03
C ARG A 266 -1.39 8.30 -15.91
N THR A 267 -0.86 7.83 -17.02
CA THR A 267 -0.11 6.57 -17.10
C THR A 267 1.41 6.77 -17.11
N ASP A 268 1.86 7.97 -17.52
CA ASP A 268 3.27 8.37 -17.59
C ASP A 268 3.78 9.00 -16.29
N MET A 269 3.49 8.33 -15.18
CA MET A 269 3.78 8.83 -13.83
C MET A 269 5.24 9.20 -13.58
N PRO A 270 6.26 8.51 -14.11
CA PRO A 270 7.66 8.96 -13.97
C PRO A 270 7.90 10.37 -14.51
N ALA A 271 7.30 10.71 -15.66
CA ALA A 271 7.37 12.05 -16.25
C ALA A 271 6.66 13.09 -15.37
N VAL A 272 5.50 12.72 -14.80
CA VAL A 272 4.74 13.57 -13.88
C VAL A 272 5.55 13.89 -12.63
N TYR A 273 6.13 12.88 -11.95
CA TYR A 273 7.00 13.12 -10.79
C TYR A 273 8.22 13.96 -11.17
N SER A 274 8.86 13.65 -12.29
CA SER A 274 10.04 14.42 -12.74
C SER A 274 9.72 15.87 -13.09
N ALA A 275 8.46 16.18 -13.45
CA ALA A 275 8.02 17.56 -13.68
C ALA A 275 7.98 18.40 -12.41
N LEU A 276 7.80 17.78 -11.24
CA LEU A 276 7.70 18.46 -9.96
C LEU A 276 9.06 18.94 -9.44
N ASP A 277 9.07 20.07 -8.76
CA ASP A 277 10.20 20.56 -7.97
C ASP A 277 10.01 20.29 -6.48
N VAL A 278 8.76 20.13 -6.03
CA VAL A 278 8.39 19.72 -4.67
C VAL A 278 7.16 18.81 -4.74
N PHE A 279 7.25 17.67 -4.08
CA PHE A 279 6.10 16.79 -3.85
C PHE A 279 5.52 17.00 -2.46
N VAL A 280 4.21 17.15 -2.37
CA VAL A 280 3.49 17.35 -1.09
C VAL A 280 2.51 16.19 -0.89
N LEU A 281 2.50 15.59 0.29
CA LEU A 281 1.51 14.60 0.69
C LEU A 281 0.96 14.97 2.08
N ALA A 282 -0.16 15.67 2.11
CA ALA A 282 -0.81 16.14 3.33
C ALA A 282 -1.81 15.11 3.91
N SER A 283 -1.64 13.83 3.58
CA SER A 283 -2.57 12.75 3.96
C SER A 283 -2.74 12.60 5.47
N TYR A 284 -3.94 12.23 5.90
CA TYR A 284 -4.24 11.93 7.31
C TYR A 284 -4.02 10.46 7.66
N ARG A 285 -3.91 9.58 6.66
CA ARG A 285 -3.66 8.16 6.83
C ARG A 285 -2.98 7.56 5.61
N GLU A 286 -1.89 6.84 5.86
CA GLU A 286 -1.20 5.99 4.88
C GLU A 286 -0.74 4.70 5.58
N GLY A 287 -0.72 3.60 4.84
CA GLY A 287 -0.05 2.37 5.30
C GLY A 287 1.46 2.48 5.12
N MET A 288 1.88 2.65 3.88
CA MET A 288 3.19 3.14 3.43
C MET A 288 2.96 3.72 2.03
N SER A 289 3.16 5.02 1.86
CA SER A 289 2.71 5.76 0.68
C SER A 289 3.50 5.40 -0.58
N ARG A 290 2.83 4.76 -1.56
CA ARG A 290 3.44 4.51 -2.88
C ARG A 290 3.83 5.81 -3.58
N ALA A 291 2.95 6.82 -3.55
CA ALA A 291 3.23 8.10 -4.19
C ALA A 291 4.49 8.78 -3.64
N ALA A 292 4.73 8.69 -2.32
CA ALA A 292 5.95 9.22 -1.72
C ALA A 292 7.20 8.38 -2.07
N MET A 293 7.07 7.04 -2.17
CA MET A 293 8.16 6.18 -2.65
C MET A 293 8.52 6.47 -4.11
N GLU A 294 7.52 6.68 -4.96
CA GLU A 294 7.66 7.01 -6.37
C GLU A 294 8.32 8.39 -6.55
N ALA A 295 7.88 9.39 -5.77
CA ALA A 295 8.51 10.71 -5.74
C ALA A 295 9.99 10.63 -5.31
N ALA A 296 10.29 9.86 -4.24
CA ALA A 296 11.64 9.62 -3.80
C ALA A 296 12.51 8.96 -4.89
N ALA A 297 12.00 7.93 -5.57
CA ALA A 297 12.72 7.25 -6.65
C ALA A 297 12.98 8.16 -7.84
N CYS A 298 12.06 9.08 -8.15
CA CYS A 298 12.25 10.10 -9.18
C CYS A 298 13.15 11.26 -8.75
N GLY A 299 13.61 11.27 -7.48
CA GLY A 299 14.50 12.31 -6.98
C GLY A 299 13.79 13.64 -6.71
N VAL A 300 12.54 13.61 -6.28
CA VAL A 300 11.74 14.80 -5.94
C VAL A 300 11.79 15.04 -4.43
N PRO A 301 12.16 16.24 -3.96
CA PRO A 301 12.13 16.59 -2.54
C PRO A 301 10.70 16.65 -2.05
N MET A 302 10.47 16.25 -0.80
CA MET A 302 9.13 15.98 -0.29
C MET A 302 8.82 16.73 1.01
N VAL A 303 7.56 17.16 1.12
CA VAL A 303 6.92 17.54 2.39
C VAL A 303 5.78 16.56 2.64
N LEU A 304 5.86 15.77 3.71
CA LEU A 304 4.86 14.77 4.06
C LEU A 304 4.28 15.05 5.46
N THR A 305 3.07 14.61 5.71
CA THR A 305 2.53 14.63 7.08
C THR A 305 3.23 13.61 7.98
N ASP A 306 3.45 13.97 9.24
CA ASP A 306 4.06 13.12 10.26
C ASP A 306 3.08 12.05 10.78
N ILE A 307 2.84 11.05 9.93
CA ILE A 307 1.98 9.90 10.18
C ILE A 307 2.74 8.59 9.93
N ARG A 308 2.24 7.48 10.46
CA ARG A 308 2.87 6.15 10.41
C ARG A 308 3.50 5.82 9.04
N GLY A 309 2.68 5.81 8.00
CA GLY A 309 3.15 5.42 6.67
C GLY A 309 4.11 6.41 6.01
N CYS A 310 4.11 7.69 6.40
CA CYS A 310 5.05 8.69 5.91
C CYS A 310 6.41 8.60 6.61
N ARG A 311 6.44 8.26 7.90
CA ARG A 311 7.69 8.03 8.65
C ARG A 311 8.52 6.86 8.10
N GLU A 312 7.89 5.89 7.45
CA GLU A 312 8.60 4.79 6.77
C GLU A 312 9.36 5.25 5.51
N ILE A 313 8.95 6.37 4.90
CA ILE A 313 9.59 6.90 3.69
C ILE A 313 10.98 7.45 4.01
N GLY A 314 11.14 8.10 5.16
CA GLY A 314 12.43 8.67 5.53
C GLY A 314 12.39 9.41 6.86
N ARG A 315 13.55 9.99 7.22
CA ARG A 315 13.71 10.80 8.43
C ARG A 315 13.56 12.27 8.10
N ASP A 316 12.90 12.99 8.99
CA ASP A 316 12.76 14.44 8.90
C ASP A 316 14.12 15.14 8.82
N GLY A 317 14.23 16.13 7.94
CA GLY A 317 15.45 16.93 7.70
C GLY A 317 16.59 16.18 6.98
N GLU A 318 16.50 14.85 6.85
CA GLU A 318 17.52 14.03 6.18
C GLU A 318 17.04 13.62 4.77
N HIS A 319 15.82 13.08 4.64
CA HIS A 319 15.28 12.55 3.39
C HIS A 319 14.07 13.36 2.89
N LEU A 320 13.39 14.03 3.78
CA LEU A 320 12.14 14.77 3.54
C LEU A 320 11.89 15.76 4.69
N LEU A 321 10.82 16.55 4.58
CA LEU A 321 10.30 17.33 5.71
C LEU A 321 8.99 16.71 6.20
N LEU A 322 8.85 16.55 7.53
CA LEU A 322 7.62 16.09 8.17
C LEU A 322 6.91 17.25 8.84
N VAL A 323 5.59 17.32 8.67
CA VAL A 323 4.72 18.33 9.30
C VAL A 323 3.56 17.65 10.02
N PRO A 324 3.04 18.20 11.13
CA PRO A 324 1.88 17.64 11.80
C PRO A 324 0.69 17.52 10.84
N PRO A 325 -0.12 16.43 10.92
CA PRO A 325 -1.35 16.33 10.16
C PRO A 325 -2.34 17.41 10.61
N HIS A 326 -3.19 17.90 9.69
CA HIS A 326 -4.15 18.97 9.91
C HIS A 326 -3.54 20.35 10.27
N ASP A 327 -2.24 20.55 10.04
CA ASP A 327 -1.55 21.82 10.28
C ASP A 327 -1.12 22.47 8.95
N GLY A 328 -2.04 23.28 8.38
CA GLY A 328 -1.78 24.02 7.14
C GLY A 328 -0.66 25.05 7.28
N VAL A 329 -0.45 25.59 8.49
CA VAL A 329 0.62 26.59 8.74
C VAL A 329 1.99 25.92 8.73
N ALA A 330 2.13 24.77 9.36
CA ALA A 330 3.36 23.99 9.31
C ALA A 330 3.66 23.51 7.88
N LEU A 331 2.62 23.08 7.14
CA LEU A 331 2.73 22.68 5.74
C LEU A 331 3.23 23.85 4.88
N GLU A 332 2.62 25.04 5.01
CA GLU A 332 3.03 26.26 4.29
C GLU A 332 4.50 26.57 4.53
N LYS A 333 4.93 26.65 5.80
CA LYS A 333 6.32 26.92 6.16
C LYS A 333 7.31 25.89 5.58
N ALA A 334 6.97 24.62 5.62
CA ALA A 334 7.83 23.57 5.06
C ALA A 334 7.93 23.66 3.53
N VAL A 335 6.81 23.96 2.84
CA VAL A 335 6.82 24.23 1.40
C VAL A 335 7.65 25.48 1.11
N GLU A 336 7.43 26.61 1.80
CA GLU A 336 8.20 27.84 1.63
C GLU A 336 9.72 27.64 1.78
N ARG A 337 10.14 26.81 2.73
CA ARG A 337 11.56 26.46 2.87
C ARG A 337 12.08 25.78 1.62
N LEU A 338 11.32 24.84 1.05
CA LEU A 338 11.72 24.20 -0.21
C LEU A 338 11.62 25.15 -1.42
N LEU A 339 10.80 26.18 -1.39
CA LEU A 339 10.78 27.20 -2.45
C LEU A 339 12.03 28.09 -2.41
N THR A 340 12.58 28.38 -1.22
CA THR A 340 13.66 29.35 -1.03
C THR A 340 15.04 28.73 -0.89
N GLU A 341 15.15 27.53 -0.32
CA GLU A 341 16.42 26.87 -0.02
C GLU A 341 16.75 25.79 -1.09
N SER A 342 17.32 26.19 -2.25
CA SER A 342 17.65 25.24 -3.33
C SER A 342 18.60 24.11 -2.88
N GLY A 343 19.62 24.45 -2.09
CA GLY A 343 20.55 23.46 -1.53
C GLY A 343 19.88 22.46 -0.58
N LEU A 344 18.79 22.85 0.11
CA LEU A 344 17.98 21.94 0.90
C LEU A 344 17.21 20.98 -0.01
N ARG A 345 16.58 21.49 -1.08
CA ARG A 345 15.85 20.67 -2.06
C ARG A 345 16.76 19.59 -2.65
N GLU A 346 17.94 19.98 -3.15
CA GLU A 346 18.90 19.07 -3.78
C GLU A 346 19.37 17.98 -2.81
N ARG A 347 19.70 18.36 -1.58
CA ARG A 347 20.16 17.41 -0.55
C ARG A 347 19.07 16.39 -0.19
N LEU A 348 17.85 16.87 0.08
CA LEU A 348 16.74 15.99 0.43
C LEU A 348 16.37 15.06 -0.75
N ALA A 349 16.34 15.58 -1.96
CA ALA A 349 16.08 14.80 -3.18
C ALA A 349 17.09 13.67 -3.37
N ALA A 350 18.39 13.98 -3.26
CA ALA A 350 19.46 12.99 -3.40
C ALA A 350 19.40 11.92 -2.31
N ALA A 351 19.18 12.31 -1.05
CA ALA A 351 19.07 11.38 0.07
C ALA A 351 17.83 10.49 -0.04
N ALA A 352 16.66 11.06 -0.40
CA ALA A 352 15.42 10.31 -0.61
C ALA A 352 15.58 9.28 -1.74
N ARG A 353 16.21 9.66 -2.86
CA ARG A 353 16.46 8.74 -3.98
C ARG A 353 17.40 7.60 -3.57
N THR A 354 18.50 7.91 -2.88
CA THR A 354 19.42 6.89 -2.38
C THR A 354 18.70 5.88 -1.49
N ARG A 355 17.85 6.37 -0.58
CA ARG A 355 17.01 5.52 0.26
C ARG A 355 16.01 4.70 -0.55
N ALA A 356 15.35 5.29 -1.55
CA ALA A 356 14.37 4.59 -2.38
C ALA A 356 15.01 3.39 -3.10
N LEU A 357 16.16 3.59 -3.73
CA LEU A 357 16.90 2.52 -4.41
C LEU A 357 17.35 1.40 -3.47
N ALA A 358 17.64 1.72 -2.20
CA ALA A 358 18.08 0.74 -1.22
C ALA A 358 16.93 -0.03 -0.55
N ALA A 359 15.72 0.57 -0.45
CA ALA A 359 14.67 0.08 0.44
C ALA A 359 13.32 -0.23 -0.21
N PHE A 360 13.00 0.35 -1.39
CA PHE A 360 11.63 0.33 -1.93
C PHE A 360 11.46 -0.55 -3.17
N ASP A 361 12.28 -1.59 -3.32
CA ASP A 361 12.12 -2.55 -4.39
C ASP A 361 10.90 -3.46 -4.13
N GLN A 362 9.91 -3.41 -5.03
CA GLN A 362 8.70 -4.22 -4.97
C GLN A 362 8.97 -5.74 -5.03
N HIS A 363 10.03 -6.18 -5.71
CA HIS A 363 10.38 -7.59 -5.79
C HIS A 363 10.83 -8.17 -4.44
N ARG A 364 11.39 -7.34 -3.55
CA ARG A 364 11.71 -7.76 -2.18
C ARG A 364 10.45 -8.10 -1.38
N VAL A 365 9.37 -7.33 -1.57
CA VAL A 365 8.08 -7.58 -0.91
C VAL A 365 7.45 -8.87 -1.44
N ALA A 366 7.41 -9.05 -2.76
CA ALA A 366 6.87 -10.24 -3.40
C ALA A 366 7.65 -11.51 -2.97
N ASN A 367 8.99 -11.46 -3.00
CA ASN A 367 9.83 -12.57 -2.53
C ASN A 367 9.64 -12.87 -1.04
N ALA A 368 9.40 -11.86 -0.20
CA ALA A 368 9.08 -12.06 1.21
C ALA A 368 7.75 -12.80 1.39
N SER A 369 6.75 -12.55 0.56
CA SER A 369 5.48 -13.28 0.55
C SER A 369 5.69 -14.75 0.15
N LEU A 370 6.38 -15.00 -0.99
CA LEU A 370 6.69 -16.36 -1.48
C LEU A 370 7.49 -17.17 -0.46
N SER A 371 8.54 -16.60 0.13
CA SER A 371 9.36 -17.28 1.16
C SER A 371 8.54 -17.58 2.41
N THR A 372 7.59 -16.71 2.78
CA THR A 372 6.66 -16.94 3.89
C THR A 372 5.74 -18.13 3.62
N TYR A 373 5.18 -18.24 2.40
CA TYR A 373 4.34 -19.39 2.04
C TYR A 373 5.13 -20.70 2.15
N ALA A 374 6.35 -20.72 1.60
CA ALA A 374 7.22 -21.89 1.67
C ALA A 374 7.57 -22.29 3.11
N ALA A 375 7.95 -21.34 3.95
CA ALA A 375 8.30 -21.59 5.35
C ALA A 375 7.12 -22.13 6.17
N VAL A 376 5.92 -21.59 5.98
CA VAL A 376 4.71 -22.07 6.68
C VAL A 376 4.33 -23.47 6.21
N LEU A 377 4.40 -23.76 4.90
CA LEU A 377 4.12 -25.11 4.35
C LEU A 377 5.12 -26.15 4.87
N ALA A 378 6.41 -25.82 4.95
CA ALA A 378 7.44 -26.70 5.48
C ALA A 378 7.20 -27.02 6.97
N GLY A 379 6.90 -26.00 7.77
CA GLY A 379 6.58 -26.16 9.20
C GLY A 379 5.30 -26.99 9.46
N SER A 380 4.30 -26.88 8.59
CA SER A 380 3.07 -27.65 8.69
C SER A 380 3.27 -29.14 8.37
N ARG A 381 4.19 -29.49 7.47
CA ARG A 381 4.54 -30.88 7.14
C ARG A 381 5.34 -31.58 8.24
N GLY A 382 6.17 -30.83 8.98
CA GLY A 382 6.90 -31.36 10.14
C GLY A 382 5.98 -31.83 11.25
N LEU A 383 4.93 -31.07 11.56
CA LEU A 383 3.92 -31.39 12.57
C LEU A 383 3.03 -32.60 12.18
N GLY A 384 2.78 -32.81 10.86
CA GLY A 384 2.01 -33.95 10.37
C GLY A 384 2.76 -35.29 10.41
N ARG A 385 4.09 -35.27 10.26
CA ARG A 385 4.94 -36.48 10.38
C ARG A 385 5.06 -36.98 11.82
N HIS A 386 5.14 -36.07 12.81
CA HIS A 386 5.16 -36.46 14.22
C HIS A 386 3.84 -37.05 14.73
N ARG A 387 2.70 -36.67 14.15
CA ARG A 387 1.39 -37.24 14.52
C ARG A 387 1.09 -38.61 13.88
N ARG A 388 1.76 -38.97 12.78
CA ARG A 388 1.60 -40.32 12.15
C ARG A 388 2.61 -41.34 12.64
N GLY A 389 3.67 -40.91 13.30
CA GLY A 389 4.69 -41.82 13.87
C GLY A 389 4.31 -42.44 15.22
N ASP A 390 3.31 -41.88 15.95
CA ASP A 390 2.88 -42.38 17.26
C ASP A 390 1.68 -43.34 17.23
N SER A 391 1.15 -43.66 16.03
CA SER A 391 0.01 -44.58 15.89
C SER A 391 0.41 -46.05 15.55
N ASP A 392 1.70 -46.32 15.33
CA ASP A 392 2.16 -47.67 14.95
C ASP A 392 2.96 -48.39 16.07
N LEU A 393 2.86 -47.88 17.31
CA LEU A 393 3.39 -48.54 18.52
C LEU A 393 2.32 -48.66 19.61
N ARG A 394 1.26 -49.46 19.33
CA ARG A 394 0.47 -50.10 20.39
C ARG A 394 -0.09 -51.43 19.88
#